data_ae2c465434d0c6c6e1e750c8b859aa82
#
_entry.id   ae2c465434d0c6c6e1e750c8b859aa82
#
_cell.length_a   1.000
_cell.length_b   1.000
_cell.length_c   1.000
_cell.angle_alpha   90.00
_cell.angle_beta   90.00
_cell.angle_gamma   90.00
#
_symmetry.space_group_name_H-M   'P 1'
#
loop_
_entity.id
_entity.type
_entity.pdbx_description
1 polymer ?
#
loop_
_entity_poly.entity_id
_entity_poly.type
_entity_poly.pdbx_seq_one_letter_code
_entity_poly.pdbx_strand_id
1 'polypeptide(L)'
;MIENAKTIYEVPLKLYKEGTLKQIYSHFNIQKKNKIKLGLWEKFLKKFNTLKQNVNVAIVGKYTNLSESYKSLNEALFHSGIYNNSTVNISWIDSRKLKTKKNTEKILELFDGILVPGGFGKDGAEGKINAIKFAKLYKIPFLGICFGMQLAILESVRNLKGYENSSSTEFGPTKKPIISMMNEWQKNNKIFKQDKKNLGGSMRLGSYESILLKNTLIEKIYKKCKINERHRHRYEVNYNYLDVIKRSGVILSGLSPDKKLVEVMEIKNHPWFIGVQFHPEFKSRPLSPHPLFSSFIKAAKINSKK
;
A
#
# COMPACT_ATOMS: atom_id res chain seq x y z
N MET A 1 26.29 -22.08 -18.67
CA MET A 1 25.69 -22.43 -17.36
C MET A 1 25.34 -21.09 -16.69
N ILE A 2 24.10 -20.88 -16.28
CA ILE A 2 23.73 -19.63 -15.59
C ILE A 2 24.21 -19.76 -14.15
N GLU A 3 25.17 -18.91 -13.75
CA GLU A 3 25.63 -18.87 -12.36
C GLU A 3 24.52 -18.47 -11.39
N ASN A 4 24.55 -19.00 -10.17
CA ASN A 4 23.65 -18.58 -9.10
C ASN A 4 23.84 -17.09 -8.78
N ALA A 5 22.75 -16.34 -8.77
CA ALA A 5 22.74 -14.94 -8.39
C ALA A 5 22.30 -14.78 -6.93
N LYS A 6 22.93 -13.86 -6.19
CA LYS A 6 22.54 -13.53 -4.80
C LYS A 6 21.17 -12.87 -4.75
N THR A 7 20.78 -12.19 -5.81
CA THR A 7 19.49 -11.55 -5.97
C THR A 7 19.06 -11.55 -7.44
N ILE A 8 17.76 -11.58 -7.71
CA ILE A 8 17.21 -11.48 -9.07
C ILE A 8 17.70 -10.23 -9.82
N TYR A 9 18.10 -9.19 -9.09
CA TYR A 9 18.59 -7.94 -9.66
C TYR A 9 20.01 -8.02 -10.22
N GLU A 10 20.77 -9.07 -9.90
CA GLU A 10 22.09 -9.35 -10.52
C GLU A 10 21.95 -10.02 -11.89
N VAL A 11 20.83 -10.71 -12.14
CA VAL A 11 20.62 -11.52 -13.33
C VAL A 11 20.82 -10.73 -14.64
N PRO A 12 20.29 -9.52 -14.83
CA PRO A 12 20.50 -8.76 -16.07
C PRO A 12 21.99 -8.49 -16.37
N LEU A 13 22.79 -8.18 -15.35
CA LEU A 13 24.24 -7.95 -15.52
C LEU A 13 25.01 -9.23 -15.79
N LYS A 14 24.66 -10.33 -15.13
CA LYS A 14 25.26 -11.64 -15.37
C LYS A 14 25.01 -12.10 -16.79
N LEU A 15 23.75 -12.11 -17.25
CA LEU A 15 23.39 -12.46 -18.62
C LEU A 15 24.09 -11.59 -19.67
N TYR A 16 24.27 -10.31 -19.38
CA TYR A 16 25.00 -9.43 -20.28
C TYR A 16 26.49 -9.79 -20.36
N LYS A 17 27.13 -10.04 -19.21
CA LYS A 17 28.56 -10.45 -19.14
C LYS A 17 28.81 -11.80 -19.80
N GLU A 18 27.91 -12.76 -19.66
CA GLU A 18 27.99 -14.09 -20.29
C GLU A 18 27.74 -14.06 -21.81
N GLY A 19 27.45 -12.92 -22.39
CA GLY A 19 27.23 -12.78 -23.82
C GLY A 19 25.88 -13.30 -24.33
N THR A 20 24.92 -13.57 -23.47
CA THR A 20 23.57 -14.09 -23.83
C THR A 20 22.90 -13.23 -24.89
N LEU A 21 23.03 -11.90 -24.81
CA LEU A 21 22.45 -11.00 -25.80
C LEU A 21 23.11 -11.13 -27.17
N LYS A 22 24.41 -11.40 -27.21
CA LYS A 22 25.13 -11.65 -28.48
C LYS A 22 24.59 -12.92 -29.16
N GLN A 23 24.32 -13.96 -28.37
CA GLN A 23 23.74 -15.21 -28.87
C GLN A 23 22.30 -14.98 -29.38
N ILE A 24 21.46 -14.22 -28.64
CA ILE A 24 20.10 -13.87 -29.06
C ILE A 24 20.12 -13.10 -30.39
N TYR A 25 20.96 -12.07 -30.51
CA TYR A 25 21.10 -11.29 -31.74
C TYR A 25 21.53 -12.15 -32.92
N SER A 26 22.49 -13.06 -32.72
CA SER A 26 22.93 -13.99 -33.77
C SER A 26 21.82 -14.96 -34.18
N HIS A 27 21.14 -15.57 -33.20
CA HIS A 27 20.10 -16.57 -33.45
C HIS A 27 18.89 -15.99 -34.22
N PHE A 28 18.47 -14.77 -33.85
CA PHE A 28 17.30 -14.11 -34.48
C PHE A 28 17.69 -13.16 -35.61
N ASN A 29 18.95 -13.14 -36.08
CA ASN A 29 19.46 -12.23 -37.10
C ASN A 29 19.10 -10.74 -36.82
N ILE A 30 19.11 -10.34 -35.56
CA ILE A 30 18.79 -8.97 -35.15
C ILE A 30 20.03 -8.09 -35.33
N GLN A 31 19.95 -7.08 -36.18
CA GLN A 31 21.00 -6.07 -36.29
C GLN A 31 21.06 -5.21 -35.02
N LYS A 32 22.24 -5.17 -34.38
CA LYS A 32 22.47 -4.37 -33.18
C LYS A 32 22.47 -2.89 -33.53
N LYS A 33 21.37 -2.18 -33.21
CA LYS A 33 21.24 -0.75 -33.49
C LYS A 33 21.81 0.15 -32.39
N ASN A 34 21.78 -0.27 -31.12
CA ASN A 34 22.15 0.57 -29.98
C ASN A 34 23.02 -0.14 -28.94
N LYS A 35 23.89 0.62 -28.29
CA LYS A 35 24.65 0.14 -27.12
C LYS A 35 23.72 0.01 -25.91
N ILE A 36 23.75 -1.16 -25.25
CA ILE A 36 22.93 -1.40 -24.06
C ILE A 36 23.46 -0.57 -22.91
N LYS A 37 22.55 0.15 -22.25
CA LYS A 37 22.88 1.03 -21.12
C LYS A 37 22.49 0.38 -19.80
N LEU A 38 23.44 -0.28 -19.12
CA LEU A 38 23.24 -0.94 -17.82
C LEU A 38 23.67 -0.09 -16.62
N GLY A 39 24.21 1.10 -16.83
CA GLY A 39 24.78 1.92 -15.76
C GLY A 39 23.81 2.29 -14.62
N LEU A 40 22.49 2.42 -14.89
CA LEU A 40 21.51 2.62 -13.83
C LEU A 40 21.32 1.35 -12.98
N TRP A 41 21.40 0.18 -13.62
CA TRP A 41 21.28 -1.11 -12.95
C TRP A 41 22.52 -1.41 -12.08
N GLU A 42 23.69 -1.09 -12.58
CA GLU A 42 24.95 -1.18 -11.82
C GLU A 42 24.93 -0.25 -10.59
N LYS A 43 24.47 0.99 -10.75
CA LYS A 43 24.29 1.93 -9.64
C LYS A 43 23.30 1.40 -8.60
N PHE A 44 22.19 0.80 -9.03
CA PHE A 44 21.21 0.20 -8.14
C PHE A 44 21.82 -0.93 -7.30
N LEU A 45 22.57 -1.87 -7.93
CA LEU A 45 23.23 -2.97 -7.24
C LEU A 45 24.35 -2.50 -6.31
N LYS A 46 25.16 -1.52 -6.74
CA LYS A 46 26.17 -0.92 -5.87
C LYS A 46 25.53 -0.33 -4.61
N LYS A 47 24.41 0.40 -4.77
CA LYS A 47 23.67 0.97 -3.66
C LYS A 47 23.11 -0.12 -2.75
N PHE A 48 22.50 -1.16 -3.29
CA PHE A 48 21.99 -2.31 -2.54
C PHE A 48 23.08 -2.95 -1.66
N ASN A 49 24.29 -3.16 -2.19
CA ASN A 49 25.40 -3.79 -1.46
C ASN A 49 26.04 -2.88 -0.38
N THR A 50 25.70 -1.60 -0.32
CA THR A 50 26.29 -0.62 0.62
C THR A 50 25.30 -0.10 1.66
N LEU A 51 24.11 -0.71 1.78
CA LEU A 51 23.09 -0.30 2.77
C LEU A 51 23.59 -0.57 4.20
N LYS A 52 23.48 0.46 5.07
CA LYS A 52 23.98 0.37 6.46
C LYS A 52 22.88 0.58 7.52
N GLN A 53 21.80 1.26 7.18
CA GLN A 53 20.75 1.58 8.13
C GLN A 53 19.56 0.63 7.97
N ASN A 54 19.09 0.08 9.09
CA ASN A 54 17.92 -0.78 9.13
C ASN A 54 16.66 0.02 9.43
N VAL A 55 15.55 -0.38 8.85
CA VAL A 55 14.21 0.11 9.14
C VAL A 55 13.31 -1.11 9.33
N ASN A 56 12.70 -1.23 10.51
CA ASN A 56 11.85 -2.35 10.87
C ASN A 56 10.39 -2.03 10.56
N VAL A 57 9.77 -2.79 9.68
CA VAL A 57 8.37 -2.59 9.26
C VAL A 57 7.54 -3.80 9.65
N ALA A 58 6.48 -3.55 10.44
CA ALA A 58 5.45 -4.56 10.70
C ALA A 58 4.41 -4.55 9.57
N ILE A 59 4.20 -5.69 8.92
CA ILE A 59 3.05 -5.90 8.04
C ILE A 59 2.02 -6.72 8.81
N VAL A 60 0.91 -6.06 9.17
CA VAL A 60 -0.16 -6.68 9.97
C VAL A 60 -1.19 -7.30 9.03
N GLY A 61 -1.10 -8.60 8.86
CA GLY A 61 -1.89 -9.37 7.90
C GLY A 61 -2.56 -10.60 8.50
N LYS A 62 -3.19 -11.41 7.65
CA LYS A 62 -3.86 -12.65 8.02
C LYS A 62 -3.06 -13.89 7.61
N TYR A 63 -2.46 -13.88 6.43
CA TYR A 63 -1.77 -15.05 5.85
C TYR A 63 -0.25 -14.87 5.91
N THR A 64 0.27 -14.78 7.13
CA THR A 64 1.68 -14.45 7.40
C THR A 64 2.67 -15.52 6.93
N ASN A 65 2.19 -16.75 6.72
CA ASN A 65 3.01 -17.89 6.26
C ASN A 65 3.06 -18.02 4.72
N LEU A 66 2.30 -17.19 3.98
CA LEU A 66 2.22 -17.20 2.52
C LEU A 66 2.94 -15.98 1.94
N SER A 67 4.25 -15.91 2.09
CA SER A 67 5.10 -14.80 1.60
C SER A 67 4.91 -14.52 0.10
N GLU A 68 4.64 -15.55 -0.69
CA GLU A 68 4.39 -15.47 -2.13
C GLU A 68 3.16 -14.60 -2.48
N SER A 69 2.12 -14.64 -1.65
CA SER A 69 0.90 -13.85 -1.87
C SER A 69 1.14 -12.33 -1.80
N TYR A 70 2.25 -11.92 -1.20
CA TYR A 70 2.59 -10.52 -0.95
C TYR A 70 3.91 -10.09 -1.64
N LYS A 71 4.36 -10.86 -2.64
CA LYS A 71 5.63 -10.60 -3.32
C LYS A 71 5.74 -9.15 -3.82
N SER A 72 4.70 -8.62 -4.49
CA SER A 72 4.72 -7.24 -4.98
C SER A 72 4.87 -6.21 -3.86
N LEU A 73 4.29 -6.47 -2.68
CA LEU A 73 4.40 -5.60 -1.52
C LEU A 73 5.83 -5.63 -0.93
N ASN A 74 6.39 -6.83 -0.78
CA ASN A 74 7.77 -6.99 -0.31
C ASN A 74 8.75 -6.29 -1.25
N GLU A 75 8.59 -6.47 -2.57
CA GLU A 75 9.42 -5.80 -3.57
C GLU A 75 9.26 -4.28 -3.55
N ALA A 76 8.05 -3.76 -3.35
CA ALA A 76 7.82 -2.32 -3.26
C ALA A 76 8.53 -1.69 -2.04
N LEU A 77 8.50 -2.38 -0.90
CA LEU A 77 9.25 -1.98 0.30
C LEU A 77 10.75 -2.07 0.09
N PHE A 78 11.24 -3.15 -0.53
CA PHE A 78 12.65 -3.34 -0.87
C PHE A 78 13.18 -2.25 -1.81
N HIS A 79 12.48 -1.96 -2.93
CA HIS A 79 12.84 -0.89 -3.84
C HIS A 79 12.94 0.47 -3.12
N SER A 80 11.99 0.73 -2.23
CA SER A 80 11.91 1.97 -1.46
C SER A 80 12.99 2.07 -0.38
N GLY A 81 13.38 0.93 0.19
CA GLY A 81 14.52 0.83 1.09
C GLY A 81 15.81 1.25 0.40
N ILE A 82 16.13 0.64 -0.74
CA ILE A 82 17.31 1.00 -1.53
C ILE A 82 17.29 2.49 -1.93
N TYR A 83 16.14 2.99 -2.36
CA TYR A 83 15.99 4.41 -2.70
C TYR A 83 16.36 5.33 -1.52
N ASN A 84 15.97 4.96 -0.30
CA ASN A 84 16.21 5.72 0.94
C ASN A 84 17.55 5.37 1.65
N ASN A 85 18.44 4.59 1.02
CA ASN A 85 19.69 4.10 1.64
C ASN A 85 19.46 3.34 2.94
N SER A 86 18.53 2.40 2.92
CA SER A 86 18.16 1.60 4.09
C SER A 86 17.79 0.18 3.70
N THR A 87 18.18 -0.77 4.54
CA THR A 87 17.62 -2.13 4.51
C THR A 87 16.28 -2.10 5.22
N VAL A 88 15.26 -2.69 4.61
CA VAL A 88 13.93 -2.82 5.22
C VAL A 88 13.79 -4.23 5.75
N ASN A 89 13.72 -4.36 7.06
CA ASN A 89 13.44 -5.62 7.74
C ASN A 89 11.92 -5.76 7.89
N ILE A 90 11.34 -6.70 7.15
CA ILE A 90 9.89 -6.92 7.14
C ILE A 90 9.55 -8.03 8.12
N SER A 91 8.65 -7.75 9.06
CA SER A 91 8.06 -8.74 9.95
C SER A 91 6.56 -8.87 9.69
N TRP A 92 6.13 -10.09 9.39
CA TRP A 92 4.73 -10.42 9.20
C TRP A 92 4.07 -10.74 10.53
N ILE A 93 3.12 -9.89 10.93
CA ILE A 93 2.39 -10.02 12.20
C ILE A 93 0.99 -10.54 11.92
N ASP A 94 0.67 -11.71 12.47
CA ASP A 94 -0.69 -12.23 12.41
C ASP A 94 -1.61 -11.34 13.25
N SER A 95 -2.55 -10.66 12.59
CA SER A 95 -3.48 -9.75 13.22
C SER A 95 -4.31 -10.40 14.33
N ARG A 96 -4.55 -11.71 14.29
CA ARG A 96 -5.28 -12.44 15.32
C ARG A 96 -4.56 -12.47 16.67
N LYS A 97 -3.26 -12.18 16.70
CA LYS A 97 -2.46 -12.05 17.94
C LYS A 97 -2.65 -10.69 18.61
N LEU A 98 -3.15 -9.68 17.90
CA LEU A 98 -3.33 -8.31 18.39
C LEU A 98 -4.72 -8.09 19.01
N LYS A 99 -5.13 -8.98 19.93
CA LYS A 99 -6.48 -8.96 20.54
C LYS A 99 -6.65 -7.92 21.64
N THR A 100 -5.60 -7.60 22.37
CA THR A 100 -5.64 -6.68 23.50
C THR A 100 -4.67 -5.52 23.29
N LYS A 101 -4.91 -4.39 23.96
CA LYS A 101 -4.01 -3.23 23.95
C LYS A 101 -2.60 -3.65 24.35
N LYS A 102 -2.45 -4.35 25.48
CA LYS A 102 -1.15 -4.81 26.01
C LYS A 102 -0.36 -5.66 25.03
N ASN A 103 -1.01 -6.65 24.39
CA ASN A 103 -0.35 -7.48 23.38
C ASN A 103 0.04 -6.69 22.13
N THR A 104 -0.82 -5.76 21.71
CA THR A 104 -0.55 -4.91 20.56
C THR A 104 0.67 -4.03 20.81
N GLU A 105 0.74 -3.36 21.95
CA GLU A 105 1.88 -2.54 22.36
C GLU A 105 3.16 -3.36 22.39
N LYS A 106 3.19 -4.46 23.13
CA LYS A 106 4.36 -5.35 23.26
C LYS A 106 4.91 -5.84 21.91
N ILE A 107 4.02 -6.11 20.95
CA ILE A 107 4.45 -6.63 19.65
C ILE A 107 4.89 -5.50 18.71
N LEU A 108 4.18 -4.37 18.71
CA LEU A 108 4.36 -3.33 17.70
C LEU A 108 5.33 -2.20 18.11
N GLU A 109 5.70 -2.07 19.37
CA GLU A 109 6.66 -1.06 19.87
C GLU A 109 8.06 -1.19 19.25
N LEU A 110 8.39 -2.38 18.72
CA LEU A 110 9.69 -2.68 18.11
C LEU A 110 9.82 -2.21 16.64
N PHE A 111 8.75 -1.64 16.09
CA PHE A 111 8.71 -1.32 14.66
C PHE A 111 8.71 0.19 14.41
N ASP A 112 9.45 0.57 13.38
CA ASP A 112 9.59 1.96 12.93
C ASP A 112 8.44 2.43 12.04
N GLY A 113 7.71 1.48 11.45
CA GLY A 113 6.55 1.72 10.61
C GLY A 113 5.59 0.54 10.59
N ILE A 114 4.30 0.81 10.46
CA ILE A 114 3.23 -0.20 10.43
C ILE A 114 2.51 -0.12 9.09
N LEU A 115 2.34 -1.27 8.44
CA LEU A 115 1.61 -1.40 7.19
C LEU A 115 0.48 -2.42 7.37
N VAL A 116 -0.75 -2.01 6.99
CA VAL A 116 -1.90 -2.92 6.89
C VAL A 116 -2.24 -3.10 5.43
N PRO A 117 -1.98 -4.29 4.85
CA PRO A 117 -2.17 -4.54 3.43
C PRO A 117 -3.65 -4.75 3.06
N GLY A 118 -3.88 -4.86 1.76
CA GLY A 118 -5.14 -5.33 1.20
C GLY A 118 -5.53 -6.70 1.76
N GLY A 119 -6.81 -6.96 1.79
CA GLY A 119 -7.39 -8.19 2.31
C GLY A 119 -8.90 -8.14 2.26
N PHE A 120 -9.54 -9.08 2.91
CA PHE A 120 -11.00 -9.18 2.98
C PHE A 120 -11.45 -10.03 4.19
N GLY A 121 -12.73 -9.90 4.50
CA GLY A 121 -13.41 -10.70 5.53
C GLY A 121 -13.21 -10.19 6.95
N LYS A 122 -14.08 -10.66 7.84
CA LYS A 122 -14.14 -10.23 9.25
C LYS A 122 -12.99 -10.78 10.10
N ASP A 123 -12.48 -11.99 9.78
CA ASP A 123 -11.44 -12.64 10.57
C ASP A 123 -10.13 -11.83 10.56
N GLY A 124 -9.62 -11.54 11.75
CA GLY A 124 -8.42 -10.72 11.96
C GLY A 124 -8.62 -9.20 11.76
N ALA A 125 -9.83 -8.72 11.41
CA ALA A 125 -10.09 -7.31 11.20
C ALA A 125 -9.90 -6.48 12.48
N GLU A 126 -10.37 -6.94 13.63
CA GLU A 126 -10.21 -6.22 14.91
C GLU A 126 -8.74 -6.10 15.32
N GLY A 127 -7.92 -7.12 15.09
CA GLY A 127 -6.48 -7.00 15.35
C GLY A 127 -5.78 -5.99 14.44
N LYS A 128 -6.20 -5.87 13.18
CA LYS A 128 -5.72 -4.79 12.30
C LYS A 128 -6.17 -3.42 12.79
N ILE A 129 -7.42 -3.29 13.27
CA ILE A 129 -7.94 -2.06 13.87
C ILE A 129 -7.13 -1.69 15.12
N ASN A 130 -6.74 -2.65 15.95
CA ASN A 130 -5.87 -2.41 17.11
C ASN A 130 -4.47 -1.93 16.68
N ALA A 131 -3.90 -2.48 15.62
CA ALA A 131 -2.63 -2.01 15.08
C ALA A 131 -2.73 -0.58 14.53
N ILE A 132 -3.82 -0.24 13.85
CA ILE A 132 -4.12 1.10 13.34
C ILE A 132 -4.25 2.10 14.50
N LYS A 133 -5.00 1.73 15.54
CA LYS A 133 -5.15 2.53 16.76
C LYS A 133 -3.82 2.77 17.46
N PHE A 134 -2.97 1.73 17.54
CA PHE A 134 -1.62 1.84 18.07
C PHE A 134 -0.79 2.84 17.25
N ALA A 135 -0.72 2.68 15.93
CA ALA A 135 0.03 3.58 15.06
C ALA A 135 -0.42 5.05 15.22
N LYS A 136 -1.73 5.27 15.31
CA LYS A 136 -2.32 6.61 15.48
C LYS A 136 -1.96 7.22 16.84
N LEU A 137 -2.06 6.44 17.93
CA LEU A 137 -1.80 6.89 19.29
C LEU A 137 -0.32 7.21 19.52
N TYR A 138 0.57 6.33 19.09
CA TYR A 138 2.02 6.43 19.31
C TYR A 138 2.75 7.17 18.19
N LYS A 139 2.01 7.74 17.22
CA LYS A 139 2.57 8.52 16.11
C LYS A 139 3.56 7.73 15.24
N ILE A 140 3.38 6.42 15.15
CA ILE A 140 4.18 5.56 14.29
C ILE A 140 3.72 5.72 12.83
N PRO A 141 4.63 5.92 11.87
CA PRO A 141 4.28 5.96 10.45
C PRO A 141 3.41 4.79 10.02
N PHE A 142 2.28 5.10 9.38
CA PHE A 142 1.26 4.11 9.01
C PHE A 142 0.88 4.18 7.54
N LEU A 143 0.88 3.02 6.87
CA LEU A 143 0.35 2.85 5.52
C LEU A 143 -0.77 1.80 5.51
N GLY A 144 -1.98 2.22 5.14
CA GLY A 144 -3.13 1.34 4.92
C GLY A 144 -3.42 1.17 3.42
N ILE A 145 -3.41 -0.05 2.90
CA ILE A 145 -3.67 -0.34 1.49
C ILE A 145 -5.02 -1.03 1.36
N CYS A 146 -5.90 -0.53 0.51
CA CYS A 146 -7.22 -1.09 0.16
C CYS A 146 -8.05 -1.37 1.43
N PHE A 147 -8.14 -2.62 1.86
CA PHE A 147 -8.78 -2.99 3.12
C PHE A 147 -8.17 -2.28 4.35
N GLY A 148 -6.85 -2.05 4.34
CA GLY A 148 -6.16 -1.31 5.40
C GLY A 148 -6.63 0.15 5.53
N MET A 149 -6.92 0.84 4.43
CA MET A 149 -7.53 2.17 4.44
C MET A 149 -8.96 2.11 5.02
N GLN A 150 -9.76 1.16 4.58
CA GLN A 150 -11.14 0.99 5.03
C GLN A 150 -11.20 0.78 6.56
N LEU A 151 -10.31 -0.05 7.09
CA LEU A 151 -10.21 -0.28 8.53
C LEU A 151 -9.69 0.95 9.30
N ALA A 152 -8.82 1.77 8.70
CA ALA A 152 -8.35 3.00 9.31
C ALA A 152 -9.46 4.06 9.42
N ILE A 153 -10.33 4.16 8.42
CA ILE A 153 -11.53 5.00 8.47
C ILE A 153 -12.49 4.46 9.53
N LEU A 154 -12.72 3.16 9.55
CA LEU A 154 -13.61 2.52 10.53
C LEU A 154 -13.11 2.74 11.96
N GLU A 155 -11.82 2.58 12.24
CA GLU A 155 -11.19 2.87 13.53
C GLU A 155 -11.46 4.32 13.95
N SER A 156 -11.24 5.26 13.03
CA SER A 156 -11.39 6.68 13.33
C SER A 156 -12.85 7.05 13.65
N VAL A 157 -13.81 6.52 12.90
CA VAL A 157 -15.23 6.77 13.11
C VAL A 157 -15.73 6.15 14.42
N ARG A 158 -15.24 4.97 14.80
CA ARG A 158 -15.61 4.30 16.05
C ARG A 158 -15.25 5.08 17.32
N ASN A 159 -14.37 6.08 17.22
CA ASN A 159 -14.04 6.96 18.35
C ASN A 159 -15.05 8.12 18.53
N LEU A 160 -16.04 8.26 17.65
CA LEU A 160 -17.09 9.26 17.79
C LEU A 160 -18.28 8.70 18.59
N LYS A 161 -18.79 9.52 19.52
CA LYS A 161 -20.00 9.19 20.30
C LYS A 161 -21.16 8.83 19.38
N GLY A 162 -21.75 7.68 19.62
CA GLY A 162 -22.86 7.15 18.84
C GLY A 162 -22.43 6.37 17.59
N TYR A 163 -21.14 6.22 17.30
CA TYR A 163 -20.61 5.48 16.14
C TYR A 163 -19.70 4.29 16.52
N GLU A 164 -19.67 3.91 17.78
CA GLU A 164 -18.80 2.86 18.33
C GLU A 164 -19.03 1.50 17.65
N ASN A 165 -20.27 1.23 17.26
CA ASN A 165 -20.70 0.00 16.60
C ASN A 165 -20.71 0.11 15.06
N SER A 166 -20.00 1.09 14.50
CA SER A 166 -19.84 1.21 13.04
C SER A 166 -19.12 0.01 12.46
N SER A 167 -19.51 -0.40 11.24
CA SER A 167 -18.97 -1.61 10.62
C SER A 167 -18.91 -1.52 9.10
N SER A 168 -18.41 -2.57 8.51
CA SER A 168 -18.49 -2.84 7.07
C SER A 168 -19.61 -3.84 6.78
N THR A 169 -20.33 -3.67 5.69
CA THR A 169 -21.31 -4.68 5.22
C THR A 169 -20.61 -5.98 4.80
N GLU A 170 -19.32 -5.97 4.61
CA GLU A 170 -18.51 -7.18 4.40
C GLU A 170 -18.49 -8.10 5.63
N PHE A 171 -18.67 -7.54 6.83
CA PHE A 171 -18.66 -8.29 8.09
C PHE A 171 -20.05 -8.81 8.51
N GLY A 172 -21.06 -8.49 7.72
CA GLY A 172 -22.45 -8.83 7.96
C GLY A 172 -23.35 -7.60 8.07
N PRO A 173 -24.65 -7.79 8.35
CA PRO A 173 -25.61 -6.70 8.50
C PRO A 173 -25.18 -5.71 9.60
N THR A 174 -25.33 -4.42 9.31
CA THR A 174 -24.99 -3.35 10.27
C THR A 174 -25.92 -2.14 10.08
N LYS A 175 -26.26 -1.48 11.20
CA LYS A 175 -27.05 -0.23 11.19
C LYS A 175 -26.22 0.99 10.77
N LYS A 176 -24.88 0.91 10.84
CA LYS A 176 -23.95 2.01 10.51
C LYS A 176 -22.86 1.51 9.56
N PRO A 177 -23.20 1.29 8.27
CA PRO A 177 -22.28 0.77 7.26
C PRO A 177 -21.35 1.88 6.75
N ILE A 178 -20.26 2.15 7.47
CA ILE A 178 -19.24 3.13 7.05
C ILE A 178 -18.52 2.64 5.80
N ILE A 179 -18.32 1.33 5.70
CA ILE A 179 -17.83 0.67 4.51
C ILE A 179 -18.96 -0.20 3.96
N SER A 180 -19.26 -0.06 2.69
CA SER A 180 -20.35 -0.78 2.06
C SER A 180 -19.98 -1.31 0.69
N MET A 181 -20.75 -2.28 0.22
CA MET A 181 -20.60 -2.76 -1.14
C MET A 181 -20.96 -1.64 -2.11
N MET A 182 -20.12 -1.46 -3.12
CA MET A 182 -20.31 -0.43 -4.15
C MET A 182 -21.48 -0.79 -5.04
N ASN A 183 -22.44 0.14 -5.21
CA ASN A 183 -23.59 -0.07 -6.09
C ASN A 183 -23.33 0.36 -7.53
N GLU A 184 -22.56 1.43 -7.71
CA GLU A 184 -22.20 1.94 -9.03
C GLU A 184 -20.83 2.66 -8.98
N TRP A 185 -20.11 2.68 -10.11
CA TRP A 185 -18.86 3.44 -10.27
C TRP A 185 -18.70 3.91 -11.72
N GLN A 186 -17.88 4.95 -11.90
CA GLN A 186 -17.59 5.50 -13.22
C GLN A 186 -16.19 5.12 -13.70
N LYS A 187 -16.08 4.73 -14.98
CA LYS A 187 -14.81 4.51 -15.67
C LYS A 187 -14.93 4.99 -17.13
N ASN A 188 -13.97 5.83 -17.58
CA ASN A 188 -13.95 6.38 -18.95
C ASN A 188 -15.30 6.98 -19.38
N ASN A 189 -15.91 7.79 -18.53
CA ASN A 189 -17.22 8.41 -18.70
C ASN A 189 -18.40 7.42 -18.84
N LYS A 190 -18.21 6.14 -18.57
CA LYS A 190 -19.28 5.14 -18.52
C LYS A 190 -19.58 4.77 -17.08
N ILE A 191 -20.89 4.68 -16.75
CA ILE A 191 -21.37 4.23 -15.43
C ILE A 191 -21.52 2.73 -15.47
N PHE A 192 -20.88 2.05 -14.53
CA PHE A 192 -21.01 0.61 -14.27
C PHE A 192 -21.88 0.44 -13.02
N LYS A 193 -22.85 -0.47 -13.07
CA LYS A 193 -23.68 -0.84 -11.93
C LYS A 193 -23.34 -2.24 -11.47
N GLN A 194 -23.44 -2.45 -10.16
CA GLN A 194 -23.25 -3.76 -9.59
C GLN A 194 -24.43 -4.68 -9.93
N ASP A 195 -24.12 -5.83 -10.47
CA ASP A 195 -25.09 -6.94 -10.56
C ASP A 195 -25.04 -7.74 -9.26
N LYS A 196 -26.11 -7.67 -8.48
CA LYS A 196 -26.26 -8.40 -7.19
C LYS A 196 -26.27 -9.92 -7.39
N LYS A 197 -26.63 -10.40 -8.58
CA LYS A 197 -26.70 -11.82 -8.92
C LYS A 197 -25.37 -12.37 -9.46
N ASN A 198 -24.55 -11.49 -10.05
CA ASN A 198 -23.25 -11.89 -10.64
C ASN A 198 -22.10 -11.07 -10.00
N LEU A 199 -21.61 -11.54 -8.87
CA LEU A 199 -20.54 -10.88 -8.12
C LEU A 199 -19.20 -10.86 -8.86
N GLY A 200 -18.98 -11.69 -9.87
CA GLY A 200 -17.74 -11.76 -10.64
C GLY A 200 -17.42 -10.50 -11.42
N GLY A 201 -18.43 -9.81 -11.97
CA GLY A 201 -18.28 -8.59 -12.75
C GLY A 201 -18.32 -7.28 -11.96
N SER A 202 -18.56 -7.32 -10.66
CA SER A 202 -18.84 -6.16 -9.80
C SER A 202 -17.62 -5.56 -9.09
N MET A 203 -16.42 -5.95 -9.51
CA MET A 203 -15.17 -5.48 -8.91
C MET A 203 -14.64 -4.25 -9.66
N ARG A 204 -14.24 -3.23 -8.93
CA ARG A 204 -13.45 -2.13 -9.48
C ARG A 204 -12.02 -2.65 -9.72
N LEU A 205 -11.72 -2.98 -10.96
CA LEU A 205 -10.49 -3.65 -11.36
C LEU A 205 -9.75 -2.85 -12.43
N GLY A 206 -8.44 -2.67 -12.25
CA GLY A 206 -7.55 -1.99 -13.19
C GLY A 206 -7.21 -0.56 -12.80
N SER A 207 -6.78 0.26 -13.75
CA SER A 207 -6.32 1.63 -13.52
C SER A 207 -7.50 2.61 -13.49
N TYR A 208 -7.52 3.47 -12.46
CA TYR A 208 -8.49 4.55 -12.29
C TYR A 208 -7.79 5.84 -11.90
N GLU A 209 -8.36 6.96 -12.36
CA GLU A 209 -7.90 8.30 -12.00
C GLU A 209 -8.39 8.67 -10.59
N SER A 210 -7.52 9.33 -9.82
CA SER A 210 -7.83 9.95 -8.53
C SER A 210 -7.39 11.42 -8.55
N ILE A 211 -8.21 12.29 -7.98
CA ILE A 211 -7.91 13.71 -7.80
C ILE A 211 -7.44 13.93 -6.37
N LEU A 212 -6.22 14.43 -6.22
CA LEU A 212 -5.62 14.72 -4.93
C LEU A 212 -5.93 16.14 -4.47
N LEU A 213 -6.25 16.30 -3.20
CA LEU A 213 -6.51 17.58 -2.58
C LEU A 213 -5.19 18.33 -2.39
N LYS A 214 -5.16 19.61 -2.79
CA LYS A 214 -3.99 20.51 -2.64
C LYS A 214 -3.60 20.67 -1.15
N ASN A 215 -2.32 20.87 -0.91
CA ASN A 215 -1.74 21.09 0.42
C ASN A 215 -1.84 19.89 1.38
N THR A 216 -2.14 18.69 0.88
CA THR A 216 -2.14 17.45 1.64
C THR A 216 -0.78 16.75 1.54
N LEU A 217 -0.54 15.78 2.44
CA LEU A 217 0.70 15.00 2.43
C LEU A 217 0.82 14.16 1.15
N ILE A 218 -0.29 13.55 0.71
CA ILE A 218 -0.29 12.72 -0.50
C ILE A 218 0.03 13.55 -1.76
N GLU A 219 -0.50 14.76 -1.87
CA GLU A 219 -0.20 15.65 -3.00
C GLU A 219 1.28 16.03 -3.04
N LYS A 220 1.87 16.35 -1.88
CA LYS A 220 3.32 16.61 -1.75
C LYS A 220 4.18 15.40 -2.13
N ILE A 221 3.72 14.19 -1.83
CA ILE A 221 4.42 12.93 -2.18
C ILE A 221 4.40 12.69 -3.69
N TYR A 222 3.25 12.81 -4.33
CA TYR A 222 3.12 12.58 -5.77
C TYR A 222 3.56 13.75 -6.62
N LYS A 223 3.55 14.98 -6.05
CA LYS A 223 3.82 16.25 -6.77
C LYS A 223 2.89 16.45 -7.98
N LYS A 224 1.68 15.96 -7.87
CA LYS A 224 0.64 16.00 -8.92
C LYS A 224 -0.73 16.01 -8.27
N CYS A 225 -1.68 16.74 -8.87
CA CYS A 225 -3.07 16.77 -8.42
C CYS A 225 -3.91 15.60 -9.00
N LYS A 226 -3.44 14.97 -10.07
CA LYS A 226 -4.10 13.83 -10.72
C LYS A 226 -3.14 12.65 -10.80
N ILE A 227 -3.61 11.49 -10.38
CA ILE A 227 -2.86 10.24 -10.42
C ILE A 227 -3.73 9.13 -11.00
N ASN A 228 -3.09 8.11 -11.56
CA ASN A 228 -3.76 6.91 -12.02
C ASN A 228 -3.18 5.73 -11.27
N GLU A 229 -4.00 5.02 -10.50
CA GLU A 229 -3.57 3.89 -9.68
C GLU A 229 -4.41 2.64 -9.92
N ARG A 230 -3.87 1.47 -9.57
CA ARG A 230 -4.53 0.17 -9.81
C ARG A 230 -5.43 -0.21 -8.65
N HIS A 231 -6.67 -0.57 -8.95
CA HIS A 231 -7.69 -0.98 -8.00
C HIS A 231 -8.03 -2.48 -8.16
N ARG A 232 -8.44 -3.08 -7.04
CA ARG A 232 -8.98 -4.45 -6.99
C ARG A 232 -9.82 -4.60 -5.72
N HIS A 233 -11.05 -4.08 -5.74
CA HIS A 233 -11.94 -4.15 -4.57
C HIS A 233 -13.41 -4.04 -4.96
N ARG A 234 -14.30 -4.45 -4.06
CA ARG A 234 -15.77 -4.38 -4.18
C ARG A 234 -16.40 -3.46 -3.16
N TYR A 235 -15.75 -3.29 -2.02
CA TYR A 235 -16.23 -2.45 -0.93
C TYR A 235 -15.56 -1.09 -1.00
N GLU A 236 -16.34 -0.06 -0.65
CA GLU A 236 -15.95 1.34 -0.67
C GLU A 236 -16.38 2.05 0.60
N VAL A 237 -15.79 3.19 0.84
CA VAL A 237 -16.27 4.15 1.84
C VAL A 237 -17.67 4.62 1.42
N ASN A 238 -18.63 4.48 2.32
CA ASN A 238 -20.01 4.85 2.05
C ASN A 238 -20.16 6.38 1.99
N TYR A 239 -20.54 6.88 0.83
CA TYR A 239 -20.70 8.30 0.55
C TYR A 239 -21.61 9.03 1.55
N ASN A 240 -22.65 8.38 2.06
CA ASN A 240 -23.58 8.95 3.02
C ASN A 240 -22.96 9.28 4.39
N TYR A 241 -21.74 8.82 4.65
CA TYR A 241 -21.03 9.03 5.91
C TYR A 241 -19.82 9.96 5.80
N LEU A 242 -19.59 10.63 4.66
CA LEU A 242 -18.42 11.47 4.47
C LEU A 242 -18.25 12.55 5.54
N ASP A 243 -19.34 13.17 5.98
CA ASP A 243 -19.29 14.21 7.03
C ASP A 243 -18.97 13.64 8.41
N VAL A 244 -19.46 12.44 8.71
CA VAL A 244 -19.11 11.70 9.93
C VAL A 244 -17.62 11.37 9.91
N ILE A 245 -17.12 10.90 8.78
CA ILE A 245 -15.71 10.55 8.59
C ILE A 245 -14.81 11.79 8.79
N LYS A 246 -15.16 12.93 8.20
CA LYS A 246 -14.41 14.19 8.40
C LYS A 246 -14.40 14.63 9.87
N ARG A 247 -15.54 14.51 10.59
CA ARG A 247 -15.62 14.82 12.02
C ARG A 247 -14.74 13.92 12.89
N SER A 248 -14.39 12.71 12.43
CA SER A 248 -13.46 11.81 13.15
C SER A 248 -11.98 12.20 13.04
N GLY A 249 -11.67 13.34 12.39
CA GLY A 249 -10.29 13.81 12.18
C GLY A 249 -9.62 13.24 10.92
N VAL A 250 -10.36 12.55 10.08
CA VAL A 250 -9.91 12.04 8.79
C VAL A 250 -9.98 13.16 7.74
N ILE A 251 -8.89 13.33 7.00
CA ILE A 251 -8.82 14.17 5.81
C ILE A 251 -9.04 13.27 4.59
N LEU A 252 -10.05 13.54 3.79
CA LEU A 252 -10.29 12.86 2.52
C LEU A 252 -9.41 13.52 1.45
N SER A 253 -8.16 13.10 1.37
CA SER A 253 -7.12 13.77 0.58
C SER A 253 -7.04 13.32 -0.88
N GLY A 254 -7.80 12.31 -1.27
CA GLY A 254 -7.97 11.88 -2.66
C GLY A 254 -9.37 11.36 -2.91
N LEU A 255 -9.95 11.74 -4.05
CA LEU A 255 -11.31 11.35 -4.46
C LEU A 255 -11.30 10.90 -5.93
N SER A 256 -12.29 10.09 -6.31
CA SER A 256 -12.59 9.84 -7.74
C SER A 256 -12.94 11.14 -8.47
N PRO A 257 -12.82 11.19 -9.82
CA PRO A 257 -13.12 12.39 -10.59
C PRO A 257 -14.54 12.96 -10.37
N ASP A 258 -15.52 12.08 -10.15
CA ASP A 258 -16.91 12.43 -9.81
C ASP A 258 -17.11 12.77 -8.33
N LYS A 259 -16.04 12.73 -7.52
CA LYS A 259 -15.99 13.01 -6.07
C LYS A 259 -16.88 12.11 -5.20
N LYS A 260 -17.33 10.99 -5.73
CA LYS A 260 -18.21 10.05 -5.00
C LYS A 260 -17.43 9.00 -4.20
N LEU A 261 -16.22 8.63 -4.63
CA LEU A 261 -15.43 7.57 -4.01
C LEU A 261 -14.19 8.15 -3.33
N VAL A 262 -13.90 7.66 -2.13
CA VAL A 262 -12.72 8.04 -1.36
C VAL A 262 -11.55 7.17 -1.79
N GLU A 263 -10.51 7.80 -2.33
CA GLU A 263 -9.32 7.13 -2.85
C GLU A 263 -8.14 7.18 -1.89
N VAL A 264 -8.05 8.28 -1.12
CA VAL A 264 -6.98 8.50 -0.15
C VAL A 264 -7.52 9.17 1.11
N MET A 265 -7.05 8.71 2.27
CA MET A 265 -7.30 9.34 3.55
C MET A 265 -5.98 9.63 4.29
N GLU A 266 -5.99 10.68 5.08
CA GLU A 266 -4.91 11.06 6.00
C GLU A 266 -5.48 11.35 7.39
N ILE A 267 -4.66 11.24 8.44
CA ILE A 267 -5.03 11.66 9.79
C ILE A 267 -4.39 13.02 10.10
N LYS A 268 -5.23 13.97 10.50
CA LYS A 268 -4.80 15.31 10.93
C LYS A 268 -3.83 15.21 12.13
N ASN A 269 -2.78 16.03 12.11
CA ASN A 269 -1.81 16.09 13.20
C ASN A 269 -1.04 14.78 13.48
N HIS A 270 -0.91 13.92 12.46
CA HIS A 270 -0.04 12.76 12.51
C HIS A 270 1.18 12.98 11.59
N PRO A 271 2.41 12.61 12.00
CA PRO A 271 3.62 12.87 11.21
C PRO A 271 3.59 12.18 9.83
N TRP A 272 3.05 10.96 9.76
CA TRP A 272 2.84 10.25 8.49
C TRP A 272 1.79 9.15 8.67
N PHE A 273 0.57 9.39 8.22
CA PHE A 273 -0.52 8.42 8.28
C PHE A 273 -1.37 8.53 7.02
N ILE A 274 -1.26 7.56 6.14
CA ILE A 274 -1.95 7.54 4.86
C ILE A 274 -2.64 6.19 4.66
N GLY A 275 -3.89 6.23 4.24
CA GLY A 275 -4.62 5.10 3.71
C GLY A 275 -4.98 5.35 2.25
N VAL A 276 -4.85 4.32 1.40
CA VAL A 276 -5.20 4.38 -0.02
C VAL A 276 -6.09 3.21 -0.41
N GLN A 277 -7.11 3.48 -1.26
CA GLN A 277 -8.03 2.45 -1.73
C GLN A 277 -7.41 1.57 -2.82
N PHE A 278 -6.49 2.11 -3.56
CA PHE A 278 -5.74 1.43 -4.62
C PHE A 278 -4.55 0.62 -4.09
N HIS A 279 -3.89 -0.11 -5.00
CA HIS A 279 -2.75 -1.00 -4.74
C HIS A 279 -1.46 -0.44 -5.36
N PRO A 280 -0.74 0.45 -4.65
CA PRO A 280 0.48 1.10 -5.17
C PRO A 280 1.64 0.12 -5.38
N GLU A 281 1.62 -1.04 -4.70
CA GLU A 281 2.64 -2.08 -4.83
C GLU A 281 2.77 -2.61 -6.25
N PHE A 282 1.70 -2.60 -7.05
CA PHE A 282 1.73 -3.07 -8.43
C PHE A 282 2.43 -2.12 -9.42
N LYS A 283 2.78 -0.92 -8.98
CA LYS A 283 3.45 0.09 -9.82
C LYS A 283 4.89 0.38 -9.39
N SER A 284 5.35 -0.21 -8.29
CA SER A 284 6.74 -0.06 -7.85
C SER A 284 7.70 -0.85 -8.72
N ARG A 285 8.85 -0.25 -9.03
CA ARG A 285 9.91 -0.86 -9.84
C ARG A 285 11.29 -0.60 -9.24
N PRO A 286 12.30 -1.45 -9.51
CA PRO A 286 13.66 -1.30 -8.94
C PRO A 286 14.27 0.08 -9.17
N LEU A 287 14.20 0.58 -10.41
CA LEU A 287 14.78 1.87 -10.78
C LEU A 287 13.83 3.05 -10.64
N SER A 288 12.56 2.80 -10.31
CA SER A 288 11.52 3.81 -10.11
C SER A 288 10.56 3.33 -9.01
N PRO A 289 10.99 3.32 -7.75
CA PRO A 289 10.14 2.89 -6.65
C PRO A 289 8.93 3.81 -6.52
N HIS A 290 7.81 3.23 -6.14
CA HIS A 290 6.58 3.98 -6.01
C HIS A 290 6.71 5.09 -4.95
N PRO A 291 6.30 6.34 -5.22
CA PRO A 291 6.55 7.49 -4.34
C PRO A 291 5.96 7.33 -2.95
N LEU A 292 4.80 6.67 -2.84
CA LEU A 292 4.14 6.43 -1.56
C LEU A 292 4.96 5.52 -0.65
N PHE A 293 5.49 4.40 -1.17
CA PHE A 293 6.38 3.52 -0.39
C PHE A 293 7.70 4.21 -0.05
N SER A 294 8.25 4.98 -0.98
CA SER A 294 9.50 5.73 -0.71
C SER A 294 9.32 6.75 0.40
N SER A 295 8.17 7.44 0.43
CA SER A 295 7.83 8.40 1.50
C SER A 295 7.55 7.68 2.83
N PHE A 296 6.87 6.53 2.81
CA PHE A 296 6.61 5.73 4.01
C PHE A 296 7.92 5.27 4.66
N ILE A 297 8.83 4.68 3.87
CA ILE A 297 10.15 4.23 4.38
C ILE A 297 10.99 5.41 4.88
N LYS A 298 10.95 6.56 4.21
CA LYS A 298 11.60 7.78 4.70
C LYS A 298 11.06 8.19 6.07
N ALA A 299 9.74 8.15 6.27
CA ALA A 299 9.12 8.47 7.55
C ALA A 299 9.48 7.45 8.64
N ALA A 300 9.43 6.15 8.34
CA ALA A 300 9.84 5.09 9.26
C ALA A 300 11.32 5.23 9.65
N LYS A 301 12.20 5.55 8.70
CA LYS A 301 13.62 5.84 8.95
C LYS A 301 13.85 7.03 9.89
N ILE A 302 13.01 8.06 9.81
CA ILE A 302 13.08 9.21 10.74
C ILE A 302 12.60 8.76 12.13
N ASN A 303 11.59 7.92 12.20
CA ASN A 303 11.04 7.40 13.45
C ASN A 303 12.04 6.48 14.18
N SER A 304 12.83 5.65 13.46
CA SER A 304 13.84 4.75 14.03
C SER A 304 14.99 5.47 14.76
N LYS A 305 15.08 6.79 14.62
CA LYS A 305 16.12 7.62 15.27
C LYS A 305 15.65 8.25 16.58
N LYS A 306 14.37 8.06 16.95
CA LYS A 306 13.79 8.55 18.19
C LYS A 306 13.90 7.50 19.27
#